data_2a2f4ab288a14578dd58abd7444f494d
#
_entry.id   2a2f4ab288a14578dd58abd7444f494d
#
_cell.length_a   1.000
_cell.length_b   1.000
_cell.length_c   1.000
_cell.angle_alpha   90.00
_cell.angle_beta   90.00
_cell.angle_gamma   90.00
#
_symmetry.space_group_name_H-M   'P 1'
#
loop_
_entity.id
_entity.type
_entity.pdbx_description
1 polymer ?
#
loop_
_entity_poly.entity_id
_entity_poly.type
_entity_poly.pdbx_seq_one_letter_code
_entity_poly.pdbx_strand_id
1 'polypeptide(L)'
;MKKYLIIILMLGIFGGMIFIPKKLSRNEAVIFQIEKGESLREISVNLEKEGLIWWNPFFRIYSFLRGRDNNLQAGCYRFSSAMNIPEISGIFASGLIAKEKITIPEGFTSEQIQQALKDVTRLDSATLAGHEGYLFPDTYEIPYCMEQEKVVEIMMGNFNRKTTGLKITPEVVVMASLLEKELITKEDKKIASGILWKRLRVGMPLQVDVYLWTYENYGLPKKPIANPGLESIEASLNPKESPYFYYLSTPEGKTIFSRTLDEHNFARAKYLK
;
A
#
# COMPACT_ATOMS: atom_id res chain seq x y z
N MET A 1 -28.44 15.32 -56.34
CA MET A 1 -29.10 14.96 -55.06
C MET A 1 -28.58 13.64 -54.46
N LYS A 2 -28.58 12.50 -55.18
CA LYS A 2 -28.12 11.19 -54.63
C LYS A 2 -26.69 11.21 -54.04
N LYS A 3 -25.73 11.90 -54.70
CA LYS A 3 -24.34 12.01 -54.22
C LYS A 3 -24.23 12.75 -52.86
N TYR A 4 -25.00 13.82 -52.67
CA TYR A 4 -25.02 14.58 -51.40
C TYR A 4 -25.68 13.76 -50.26
N LEU A 5 -26.71 12.99 -50.59
CA LEU A 5 -27.38 12.12 -49.64
C LEU A 5 -26.44 11.03 -49.11
N ILE A 6 -25.63 10.44 -50.00
CA ILE A 6 -24.61 9.43 -49.65
C ILE A 6 -23.53 10.05 -48.77
N ILE A 7 -23.06 11.27 -49.08
CA ILE A 7 -22.06 11.98 -48.27
C ILE A 7 -22.61 12.29 -46.86
N ILE A 8 -23.86 12.78 -46.78
CA ILE A 8 -24.51 13.06 -45.48
C ILE A 8 -24.68 11.77 -44.68
N LEU A 9 -25.09 10.68 -45.32
CA LEU A 9 -25.23 9.38 -44.66
C LEU A 9 -23.86 8.86 -44.15
N MET A 10 -22.81 8.96 -44.95
CA MET A 10 -21.46 8.61 -44.54
C MET A 10 -20.98 9.47 -43.38
N LEU A 11 -21.18 10.77 -43.41
CA LEU A 11 -20.83 11.67 -42.30
C LEU A 11 -21.64 11.34 -41.03
N GLY A 12 -22.90 10.95 -41.17
CA GLY A 12 -23.74 10.51 -40.07
C GLY A 12 -23.23 9.20 -39.42
N ILE A 13 -22.86 8.22 -40.26
CA ILE A 13 -22.27 6.95 -39.80
C ILE A 13 -20.92 7.19 -39.12
N PHE A 14 -20.04 7.98 -39.76
CA PHE A 14 -18.73 8.34 -39.20
C PHE A 14 -18.86 9.14 -37.89
N GLY A 15 -19.78 10.11 -37.84
CA GLY A 15 -20.06 10.86 -36.61
C GLY A 15 -20.65 9.98 -35.51
N GLY A 16 -21.46 8.99 -35.87
CA GLY A 16 -22.03 8.01 -34.94
C GLY A 16 -20.98 7.15 -34.25
N MET A 17 -19.87 6.82 -34.92
CA MET A 17 -18.78 6.02 -34.36
C MET A 17 -18.08 6.70 -33.16
N ILE A 18 -18.20 8.01 -33.00
CA ILE A 18 -17.70 8.73 -31.83
C ILE A 18 -18.46 8.30 -30.57
N PHE A 19 -19.74 7.97 -30.69
CA PHE A 19 -20.64 7.62 -29.61
C PHE A 19 -20.76 6.10 -29.36
N ILE A 20 -20.18 5.28 -30.25
CA ILE A 20 -20.24 3.82 -30.18
C ILE A 20 -18.93 3.33 -29.57
N PRO A 21 -18.96 2.59 -28.41
CA PRO A 21 -17.77 1.99 -27.84
C PRO A 21 -17.20 0.93 -28.80
N LYS A 22 -15.88 0.73 -28.76
CA LYS A 22 -15.19 -0.27 -29.59
C LYS A 22 -15.48 -1.70 -29.13
N LYS A 23 -15.65 -1.91 -27.85
CA LYS A 23 -16.05 -3.18 -27.24
C LYS A 23 -17.34 -2.99 -26.43
N LEU A 24 -18.21 -3.98 -26.43
CA LEU A 24 -19.48 -3.93 -25.69
C LEU A 24 -19.36 -4.54 -24.26
N SER A 25 -18.28 -5.25 -23.98
CA SER A 25 -18.04 -5.85 -22.66
C SER A 25 -17.50 -4.82 -21.68
N ARG A 26 -18.18 -4.64 -20.54
CA ARG A 26 -17.77 -3.73 -19.46
C ARG A 26 -16.77 -4.36 -18.47
N ASN A 27 -16.41 -5.61 -18.66
CA ASN A 27 -15.70 -6.39 -17.63
C ASN A 27 -14.18 -6.19 -17.62
N GLU A 28 -13.61 -5.50 -18.60
CA GLU A 28 -12.18 -5.24 -18.65
C GLU A 28 -11.91 -3.77 -18.30
N ALA A 29 -11.27 -3.54 -17.15
CA ALA A 29 -10.72 -2.24 -16.82
C ALA A 29 -9.32 -2.13 -17.43
N VAL A 30 -9.07 -1.05 -18.17
CA VAL A 30 -7.77 -0.72 -18.76
C VAL A 30 -7.20 0.46 -18.01
N ILE A 31 -5.98 0.34 -17.51
CA ILE A 31 -5.22 1.46 -16.95
C ILE A 31 -4.45 2.10 -18.09
N PHE A 32 -4.78 3.35 -18.37
CA PHE A 32 -4.18 4.15 -19.43
C PHE A 32 -3.38 5.29 -18.83
N GLN A 33 -2.10 5.36 -19.17
CA GLN A 33 -1.19 6.39 -18.67
C GLN A 33 -1.04 7.51 -19.69
N ILE A 34 -1.14 8.77 -19.24
CA ILE A 34 -0.70 9.96 -19.95
C ILE A 34 0.57 10.47 -19.30
N GLU A 35 1.63 10.59 -20.08
CA GLU A 35 2.90 11.14 -19.61
C GLU A 35 2.88 12.68 -19.61
N LYS A 36 3.74 13.28 -18.79
CA LYS A 36 3.85 14.74 -18.72
C LYS A 36 4.38 15.30 -20.04
N GLY A 37 3.58 16.16 -20.69
CA GLY A 37 3.93 16.79 -21.96
C GLY A 37 3.51 15.99 -23.20
N GLU A 38 2.81 14.86 -23.02
CA GLU A 38 2.27 14.08 -24.14
C GLU A 38 1.20 14.87 -24.90
N SER A 39 1.32 14.92 -26.22
CA SER A 39 0.41 15.67 -27.08
C SER A 39 -0.92 14.93 -27.28
N LEU A 40 -1.99 15.69 -27.59
CA LEU A 40 -3.30 15.11 -27.96
C LEU A 40 -3.16 14.07 -29.08
N ARG A 41 -2.21 14.27 -30.03
CA ARG A 41 -1.95 13.33 -31.11
C ARG A 41 -1.42 12.01 -30.58
N GLU A 42 -0.42 12.03 -29.72
CA GLU A 42 0.19 10.84 -29.12
C GLU A 42 -0.83 10.10 -28.26
N ILE A 43 -1.52 10.81 -27.37
CA ILE A 43 -2.59 10.25 -26.53
C ILE A 43 -3.63 9.53 -27.38
N SER A 44 -4.10 10.16 -28.47
CA SER A 44 -5.12 9.57 -29.36
C SER A 44 -4.63 8.31 -30.06
N VAL A 45 -3.36 8.27 -30.49
CA VAL A 45 -2.73 7.09 -31.09
C VAL A 45 -2.62 5.96 -30.07
N ASN A 46 -2.24 6.28 -28.84
CA ASN A 46 -2.13 5.30 -27.76
C ASN A 46 -3.50 4.73 -27.36
N LEU A 47 -4.56 5.55 -27.30
CA LEU A 47 -5.94 5.09 -27.07
C LEU A 47 -6.41 4.09 -28.16
N GLU A 48 -6.04 4.33 -29.42
CA GLU A 48 -6.35 3.41 -30.52
C GLU A 48 -5.58 2.10 -30.42
N LYS A 49 -4.28 2.15 -30.08
CA LYS A 49 -3.42 0.97 -29.87
C LYS A 49 -3.94 0.09 -28.74
N GLU A 50 -4.35 0.69 -27.61
CA GLU A 50 -4.95 0.00 -26.48
C GLU A 50 -6.37 -0.51 -26.75
N GLY A 51 -6.90 -0.21 -27.94
CA GLY A 51 -8.23 -0.69 -28.36
C GLY A 51 -9.38 -0.02 -27.63
N LEU A 52 -9.18 1.16 -27.06
CA LEU A 52 -10.20 1.95 -26.34
C LEU A 52 -11.06 2.78 -27.30
N ILE A 53 -10.54 3.15 -28.46
CA ILE A 53 -11.27 3.89 -29.50
C ILE A 53 -11.10 3.23 -30.89
N TRP A 54 -12.01 3.51 -31.79
CA TRP A 54 -11.98 2.96 -33.17
C TRP A 54 -10.88 3.55 -34.01
N TRP A 55 -10.72 4.89 -33.97
CA TRP A 55 -9.83 5.65 -34.83
C TRP A 55 -9.40 6.95 -34.18
N ASN A 56 -8.10 7.18 -34.10
CA ASN A 56 -7.51 8.32 -33.35
C ASN A 56 -8.01 9.71 -33.83
N PRO A 57 -8.25 10.00 -35.13
CA PRO A 57 -8.77 11.30 -35.53
C PRO A 57 -10.13 11.64 -34.93
N PHE A 58 -10.99 10.65 -34.63
CA PHE A 58 -12.29 10.92 -33.99
C PHE A 58 -12.12 11.51 -32.60
N PHE A 59 -11.21 10.98 -31.83
CA PHE A 59 -10.90 11.50 -30.51
C PHE A 59 -10.34 12.93 -30.58
N ARG A 60 -9.43 13.18 -31.53
CA ARG A 60 -8.81 14.49 -31.72
C ARG A 60 -9.85 15.54 -32.12
N ILE A 61 -10.69 15.24 -33.13
CA ILE A 61 -11.76 16.14 -33.59
C ILE A 61 -12.74 16.43 -32.47
N TYR A 62 -13.18 15.40 -31.74
CA TYR A 62 -14.10 15.57 -30.62
C TYR A 62 -13.50 16.43 -29.51
N SER A 63 -12.26 16.16 -29.11
CA SER A 63 -11.55 16.90 -28.03
C SER A 63 -11.37 18.37 -28.45
N PHE A 64 -10.99 18.64 -29.69
CA PHE A 64 -10.86 19.99 -30.22
C PHE A 64 -12.21 20.74 -30.23
N LEU A 65 -13.28 20.14 -30.74
CA LEU A 65 -14.63 20.74 -30.76
C LEU A 65 -15.16 21.03 -29.33
N ARG A 66 -14.70 20.30 -28.32
CA ARG A 66 -15.08 20.51 -26.94
C ARG A 66 -14.12 21.43 -26.17
N GLY A 67 -13.08 21.99 -26.80
CA GLY A 67 -12.06 22.81 -26.17
C GLY A 67 -11.25 22.06 -25.09
N ARG A 68 -11.03 20.76 -25.28
CA ARG A 68 -10.33 19.88 -24.34
C ARG A 68 -8.94 19.46 -24.81
N ASP A 69 -8.49 20.02 -25.91
CA ASP A 69 -7.21 19.72 -26.56
C ASP A 69 -5.98 20.08 -25.71
N ASN A 70 -6.11 21.09 -24.82
CA ASN A 70 -5.04 21.58 -23.96
C ASN A 70 -5.23 21.23 -22.48
N ASN A 71 -6.28 20.48 -22.11
CA ASN A 71 -6.66 20.19 -20.72
C ASN A 71 -6.52 18.72 -20.34
N LEU A 72 -5.72 17.95 -21.10
CA LEU A 72 -5.47 16.55 -20.78
C LEU A 72 -4.34 16.48 -19.74
N GLN A 73 -4.70 16.12 -18.51
CA GLN A 73 -3.75 16.05 -17.39
C GLN A 73 -2.95 14.75 -17.44
N ALA A 74 -1.64 14.83 -17.14
CA ALA A 74 -0.80 13.66 -16.97
C ALA A 74 -1.27 12.82 -15.75
N GLY A 75 -1.23 11.51 -15.88
CA GLY A 75 -1.65 10.59 -14.84
C GLY A 75 -2.16 9.27 -15.41
N CYS A 76 -2.52 8.36 -14.53
CA CYS A 76 -3.11 7.08 -14.90
C CYS A 76 -4.62 7.11 -14.69
N TYR A 77 -5.33 6.69 -15.72
CA TYR A 77 -6.77 6.70 -15.82
C TYR A 77 -7.30 5.28 -15.95
N ARG A 78 -8.45 5.01 -15.36
CA ARG A 78 -9.12 3.71 -15.46
C ARG A 78 -10.29 3.81 -16.41
N PHE A 79 -10.21 3.11 -17.53
CA PHE A 79 -11.29 3.05 -18.51
C PHE A 79 -11.93 1.66 -18.54
N SER A 80 -13.23 1.63 -18.78
CA SER A 80 -13.89 0.41 -19.23
C SER A 80 -13.71 0.28 -20.75
N SER A 81 -13.46 -0.92 -21.23
CA SER A 81 -13.39 -1.22 -22.67
C SER A 81 -14.70 -0.91 -23.43
N ALA A 82 -15.80 -0.68 -22.69
CA ALA A 82 -17.10 -0.29 -23.24
C ALA A 82 -17.39 1.23 -23.20
N MET A 83 -16.38 2.05 -22.90
CA MET A 83 -16.53 3.51 -22.94
C MET A 83 -16.43 4.05 -24.36
N ASN A 84 -17.21 5.10 -24.64
CA ASN A 84 -17.14 5.86 -25.89
C ASN A 84 -16.19 7.07 -25.76
N ILE A 85 -15.92 7.74 -26.88
CA ILE A 85 -15.02 8.90 -26.92
C ILE A 85 -15.48 10.04 -26.00
N PRO A 86 -16.76 10.45 -25.94
CA PRO A 86 -17.28 11.43 -24.99
C PRO A 86 -16.97 11.11 -23.53
N GLU A 87 -17.14 9.85 -23.12
CA GLU A 87 -16.88 9.39 -21.76
C GLU A 87 -15.39 9.44 -21.43
N ILE A 88 -14.53 8.88 -22.30
CA ILE A 88 -13.06 8.92 -22.16
C ILE A 88 -12.57 10.38 -22.09
N SER A 89 -13.00 11.22 -23.03
CA SER A 89 -12.62 12.65 -23.05
C SER A 89 -13.13 13.40 -21.80
N GLY A 90 -14.30 13.02 -21.25
CA GLY A 90 -14.84 13.57 -20.01
C GLY A 90 -13.98 13.26 -18.80
N ILE A 91 -13.53 12.02 -18.67
CA ILE A 91 -12.64 11.57 -17.58
C ILE A 91 -11.32 12.33 -17.63
N PHE A 92 -10.68 12.44 -18.78
CA PHE A 92 -9.45 13.23 -18.92
C PHE A 92 -9.63 14.70 -18.53
N ALA A 93 -10.71 15.33 -18.99
CA ALA A 93 -10.99 16.74 -18.69
C ALA A 93 -11.32 17.00 -17.22
N SER A 94 -11.86 16.01 -16.52
CA SER A 94 -12.14 16.10 -15.08
C SER A 94 -10.90 15.90 -14.20
N GLY A 95 -9.79 15.40 -14.75
CA GLY A 95 -8.58 15.07 -14.01
C GLY A 95 -8.76 13.93 -12.99
N LEU A 96 -9.80 13.12 -13.16
CA LEU A 96 -10.09 11.97 -12.27
C LEU A 96 -9.10 10.85 -12.52
N ILE A 97 -7.90 10.99 -11.96
CA ILE A 97 -6.89 9.92 -11.96
C ILE A 97 -7.39 8.69 -11.20
N ALA A 98 -7.07 7.52 -11.73
CA ALA A 98 -7.43 6.26 -11.11
C ALA A 98 -6.68 6.07 -9.79
N LYS A 99 -7.40 5.66 -8.75
CA LYS A 99 -6.85 5.31 -7.44
C LYS A 99 -7.35 3.94 -7.02
N GLU A 100 -6.56 3.25 -6.22
CA GLU A 100 -6.96 2.01 -5.59
C GLU A 100 -6.89 2.15 -4.07
N LYS A 101 -7.88 1.58 -3.38
CA LYS A 101 -7.92 1.57 -1.93
C LYS A 101 -7.27 0.28 -1.43
N ILE A 102 -6.12 0.42 -0.78
CA ILE A 102 -5.29 -0.71 -0.34
C ILE A 102 -5.11 -0.64 1.16
N THR A 103 -5.41 -1.74 1.86
CA THR A 103 -5.17 -1.86 3.30
C THR A 103 -3.86 -2.61 3.52
N ILE A 104 -2.96 -1.99 4.27
CA ILE A 104 -1.72 -2.57 4.75
C ILE A 104 -1.91 -2.95 6.22
N PRO A 105 -1.97 -4.25 6.54
CA PRO A 105 -2.12 -4.73 7.91
C PRO A 105 -0.92 -4.40 8.79
N GLU A 106 -1.14 -4.33 10.10
CA GLU A 106 -0.07 -4.23 11.10
C GLU A 106 0.85 -5.44 11.02
N GLY A 107 2.13 -5.23 11.24
CA GLY A 107 3.15 -6.28 11.18
C GLY A 107 3.56 -6.72 9.77
N PHE A 108 3.09 -6.07 8.69
CA PHE A 108 3.60 -6.33 7.35
C PHE A 108 5.07 -5.91 7.23
N THR A 109 5.87 -6.74 6.54
CA THR A 109 7.22 -6.37 6.12
C THR A 109 7.19 -5.53 4.85
N SER A 110 8.30 -4.90 4.52
CA SER A 110 8.45 -4.14 3.27
C SER A 110 8.15 -5.00 2.03
N GLU A 111 8.54 -6.28 2.02
CA GLU A 111 8.24 -7.20 0.92
C GLU A 111 6.74 -7.48 0.81
N GLN A 112 6.05 -7.64 1.95
CA GLN A 112 4.60 -7.84 1.97
C GLN A 112 3.85 -6.60 1.48
N ILE A 113 4.33 -5.40 1.86
CA ILE A 113 3.80 -4.13 1.36
C ILE A 113 4.00 -4.02 -0.16
N GLN A 114 5.20 -4.34 -0.66
CA GLN A 114 5.47 -4.37 -2.10
C GLN A 114 4.50 -5.30 -2.84
N GLN A 115 4.29 -6.50 -2.32
CA GLN A 115 3.37 -7.45 -2.91
C GLN A 115 1.91 -6.96 -2.91
N ALA A 116 1.49 -6.26 -1.86
CA ALA A 116 0.14 -5.67 -1.79
C ALA A 116 -0.07 -4.52 -2.79
N LEU A 117 0.99 -3.82 -3.15
CA LEU A 117 0.96 -2.64 -4.03
C LEU A 117 1.31 -2.94 -5.50
N LYS A 118 1.71 -4.18 -5.82
CA LYS A 118 2.27 -4.57 -7.15
C LYS A 118 1.38 -4.25 -8.35
N ASP A 119 0.07 -4.32 -8.18
CA ASP A 119 -0.89 -4.11 -9.27
C ASP A 119 -1.23 -2.61 -9.48
N VAL A 120 -0.82 -1.75 -8.56
CA VAL A 120 -1.14 -0.31 -8.57
C VAL A 120 0.09 0.53 -8.91
N THR A 121 1.24 0.16 -8.37
CA THR A 121 2.50 0.87 -8.60
C THR A 121 3.67 -0.09 -8.63
N ARG A 122 4.73 0.28 -9.35
CA ARG A 122 5.98 -0.49 -9.40
C ARG A 122 6.88 0.00 -8.26
N LEU A 123 7.03 -0.85 -7.24
CA LEU A 123 7.92 -0.59 -6.11
C LEU A 123 9.14 -1.49 -6.19
N ASP A 124 10.31 -0.93 -5.93
CA ASP A 124 11.53 -1.67 -5.70
C ASP A 124 11.60 -2.09 -4.22
N SER A 125 11.89 -3.38 -3.97
CA SER A 125 12.03 -3.92 -2.63
C SER A 125 13.14 -3.23 -1.83
N ALA A 126 14.22 -2.82 -2.49
CA ALA A 126 15.35 -2.16 -1.83
C ALA A 126 14.96 -0.79 -1.27
N THR A 127 14.15 -0.03 -2.01
CA THR A 127 13.64 1.28 -1.58
C THR A 127 12.76 1.15 -0.33
N LEU A 128 11.84 0.18 -0.31
CA LEU A 128 10.98 -0.06 0.85
C LEU A 128 11.75 -0.60 2.05
N ALA A 129 12.69 -1.54 1.85
CA ALA A 129 13.49 -2.14 2.91
C ALA A 129 14.35 -1.12 3.69
N GLY A 130 14.70 0.00 3.06
CA GLY A 130 15.36 1.13 3.72
C GLY A 130 14.50 1.83 4.78
N HIS A 131 13.17 1.63 4.73
CA HIS A 131 12.18 2.29 5.58
C HIS A 131 11.39 1.30 6.46
N GLU A 132 11.88 0.06 6.62
CA GLU A 132 11.26 -0.95 7.49
C GLU A 132 11.03 -0.40 8.90
N GLY A 133 9.81 -0.60 9.42
CA GLY A 133 9.37 -0.08 10.72
C GLY A 133 8.71 1.30 10.68
N TYR A 134 8.85 2.05 9.56
CA TYR A 134 8.33 3.42 9.41
C TYR A 134 7.25 3.55 8.33
N LEU A 135 6.92 2.46 7.62
CA LEU A 135 5.84 2.41 6.64
C LEU A 135 4.53 2.07 7.38
N PHE A 136 3.85 3.09 7.93
CA PHE A 136 2.75 2.88 8.86
C PHE A 136 1.63 2.02 8.27
N PRO A 137 1.14 0.98 8.98
CA PRO A 137 -0.01 0.19 8.54
C PRO A 137 -1.30 0.99 8.62
N ASP A 138 -2.01 1.11 7.50
CA ASP A 138 -3.28 1.82 7.40
C ASP A 138 -3.96 1.46 6.06
N THR A 139 -5.11 2.04 5.80
CA THR A 139 -5.76 1.99 4.49
C THR A 139 -5.43 3.24 3.69
N TYR A 140 -4.83 3.06 2.51
CA TYR A 140 -4.36 4.12 1.63
C TYR A 140 -5.14 4.17 0.33
N GLU A 141 -5.41 5.37 -0.18
CA GLU A 141 -5.87 5.59 -1.55
C GLU A 141 -4.67 5.95 -2.43
N ILE A 142 -4.11 4.94 -3.10
CA ILE A 142 -2.91 5.08 -3.92
C ILE A 142 -3.31 5.31 -5.38
N PRO A 143 -2.91 6.44 -6.01
CA PRO A 143 -3.03 6.63 -7.45
C PRO A 143 -2.24 5.58 -8.24
N TYR A 144 -2.85 5.06 -9.30
CA TYR A 144 -2.13 4.20 -10.24
C TYR A 144 -0.91 4.93 -10.82
N CYS A 145 0.14 4.19 -11.10
CA CYS A 145 1.42 4.71 -11.66
C CYS A 145 2.10 5.78 -10.79
N MET A 146 1.80 5.83 -9.50
CA MET A 146 2.49 6.73 -8.58
C MET A 146 3.97 6.34 -8.48
N GLU A 147 4.85 7.33 -8.45
CA GLU A 147 6.27 7.13 -8.17
C GLU A 147 6.47 6.50 -6.78
N GLN A 148 7.41 5.57 -6.68
CA GLN A 148 7.62 4.80 -5.45
C GLN A 148 8.01 5.67 -4.26
N GLU A 149 8.81 6.71 -4.49
CA GLU A 149 9.24 7.67 -3.47
C GLU A 149 8.04 8.37 -2.83
N LYS A 150 7.02 8.70 -3.63
CA LYS A 150 5.78 9.32 -3.12
C LYS A 150 4.93 8.36 -2.30
N VAL A 151 4.92 7.07 -2.65
CA VAL A 151 4.24 6.05 -1.84
C VAL A 151 4.91 5.95 -0.47
N VAL A 152 6.26 5.89 -0.45
CA VAL A 152 7.04 5.89 0.79
C VAL A 152 6.77 7.16 1.61
N GLU A 153 6.79 8.34 0.98
CA GLU A 153 6.49 9.62 1.64
C GLU A 153 5.08 9.63 2.28
N ILE A 154 4.07 9.10 1.59
CA ILE A 154 2.70 9.00 2.13
C ILE A 154 2.68 8.10 3.37
N MET A 155 3.31 6.92 3.31
CA MET A 155 3.31 5.96 4.42
C MET A 155 4.12 6.47 5.61
N MET A 156 5.29 7.05 5.38
CA MET A 156 6.11 7.69 6.43
C MET A 156 5.45 8.95 6.99
N GLY A 157 4.82 9.75 6.15
CA GLY A 157 4.03 10.91 6.58
C GLY A 157 2.88 10.50 7.50
N ASN A 158 2.25 9.35 7.24
CA ASN A 158 1.24 8.78 8.11
C ASN A 158 1.85 8.30 9.45
N PHE A 159 3.02 7.64 9.42
CA PHE A 159 3.78 7.29 10.62
C PHE A 159 4.01 8.52 11.50
N ASN A 160 4.57 9.58 10.93
CA ASN A 160 4.86 10.82 11.65
C ASN A 160 3.59 11.45 12.25
N ARG A 161 2.50 11.46 11.50
CA ARG A 161 1.20 11.98 11.96
C ARG A 161 0.63 11.17 13.11
N LYS A 162 0.65 9.84 13.01
CA LYS A 162 0.10 8.93 14.01
C LYS A 162 0.93 8.92 15.30
N THR A 163 2.22 9.19 15.20
CA THR A 163 3.15 9.23 16.33
C THR A 163 3.44 10.65 16.84
N THR A 164 2.69 11.65 16.38
CA THR A 164 2.85 13.04 16.81
C THR A 164 2.75 13.14 18.34
N GLY A 165 3.73 13.82 18.96
CA GLY A 165 3.82 13.99 20.42
C GLY A 165 4.46 12.80 21.17
N LEU A 166 4.75 11.69 20.50
CA LEU A 166 5.48 10.56 21.08
C LEU A 166 6.99 10.74 20.90
N LYS A 167 7.77 10.28 21.89
CA LYS A 167 9.25 10.28 21.82
C LYS A 167 9.75 9.05 21.08
N ILE A 168 9.66 9.06 19.77
CA ILE A 168 10.07 7.93 18.93
C ILE A 168 11.60 7.92 18.78
N THR A 169 12.22 6.80 19.15
CA THR A 169 13.63 6.49 18.85
C THR A 169 13.71 5.22 18.00
N PRO A 170 14.83 4.97 17.31
CA PRO A 170 15.00 3.72 16.56
C PRO A 170 14.78 2.47 17.43
N GLU A 171 15.22 2.48 18.67
CA GLU A 171 15.06 1.36 19.63
C GLU A 171 13.58 1.11 19.94
N VAL A 172 12.78 2.17 20.06
CA VAL A 172 11.33 2.06 20.27
C VAL A 172 10.66 1.38 19.08
N VAL A 173 11.04 1.74 17.86
CA VAL A 173 10.47 1.14 16.64
C VAL A 173 10.88 -0.32 16.48
N VAL A 174 12.16 -0.63 16.78
CA VAL A 174 12.65 -2.02 16.79
C VAL A 174 11.87 -2.85 17.81
N MET A 175 11.76 -2.38 19.07
CA MET A 175 10.99 -3.05 20.10
C MET A 175 9.53 -3.24 19.69
N ALA A 176 8.90 -2.20 19.15
CA ALA A 176 7.52 -2.25 18.68
C ALA A 176 7.33 -3.31 17.58
N SER A 177 8.29 -3.42 16.65
CA SER A 177 8.23 -4.42 15.58
C SER A 177 8.32 -5.86 16.08
N LEU A 178 9.08 -6.11 17.16
CA LEU A 178 9.13 -7.41 17.83
C LEU A 178 7.78 -7.72 18.51
N LEU A 179 7.25 -6.76 19.29
CA LEU A 179 5.96 -6.91 19.98
C LEU A 179 4.81 -7.15 19.01
N GLU A 180 4.82 -6.48 17.84
CA GLU A 180 3.79 -6.60 16.81
C GLU A 180 3.70 -8.02 16.26
N LYS A 181 4.83 -8.66 16.06
CA LYS A 181 4.91 -10.01 15.48
C LYS A 181 4.63 -11.12 16.49
N GLU A 182 4.79 -10.84 17.80
CA GLU A 182 4.69 -11.83 18.88
C GLU A 182 3.32 -11.88 19.53
N LEU A 183 2.64 -10.72 19.64
CA LEU A 183 1.51 -10.58 20.57
C LEU A 183 0.33 -9.89 19.94
N ILE A 184 -0.87 -10.34 20.33
CA ILE A 184 -2.13 -9.86 19.76
C ILE A 184 -2.71 -8.72 20.61
N THR A 185 -2.74 -8.87 21.94
CA THR A 185 -3.47 -7.93 22.79
C THR A 185 -2.59 -6.75 23.24
N LYS A 186 -3.16 -5.56 23.32
CA LYS A 186 -2.49 -4.35 23.81
C LYS A 186 -1.89 -4.52 25.21
N GLU A 187 -2.61 -5.21 26.09
CA GLU A 187 -2.15 -5.41 27.46
C GLU A 187 -0.96 -6.37 27.53
N ASP A 188 -0.99 -7.47 26.76
CA ASP A 188 0.14 -8.41 26.68
C ASP A 188 1.36 -7.73 26.05
N LYS A 189 1.19 -6.92 25.02
CA LYS A 189 2.25 -6.11 24.41
C LYS A 189 2.94 -5.22 25.45
N LYS A 190 2.18 -4.56 26.36
CA LYS A 190 2.76 -3.72 27.42
C LYS A 190 3.57 -4.53 28.45
N ILE A 191 3.03 -5.69 28.88
CA ILE A 191 3.72 -6.56 29.85
C ILE A 191 5.00 -7.12 29.22
N ALA A 192 4.90 -7.65 28.00
CA ALA A 192 6.06 -8.18 27.27
C ALA A 192 7.11 -7.11 26.99
N SER A 193 6.69 -5.89 26.64
CA SER A 193 7.58 -4.73 26.53
C SER A 193 8.38 -4.54 27.82
N GLY A 194 7.70 -4.55 28.98
CA GLY A 194 8.35 -4.46 30.29
C GLY A 194 9.37 -5.58 30.52
N ILE A 195 9.06 -6.81 30.11
CA ILE A 195 9.98 -7.96 30.19
C ILE A 195 11.18 -7.75 29.27
N LEU A 196 10.97 -7.40 28.01
CA LEU A 196 12.05 -7.26 27.02
C LEU A 196 12.99 -6.10 27.37
N TRP A 197 12.48 -4.94 27.79
CA TRP A 197 13.30 -3.84 28.29
C TRP A 197 14.06 -4.21 29.57
N LYS A 198 13.46 -5.01 30.45
CA LYS A 198 14.13 -5.53 31.65
C LYS A 198 15.28 -6.47 31.29
N ARG A 199 15.07 -7.42 30.36
CA ARG A 199 16.11 -8.32 29.85
C ARG A 199 17.29 -7.55 29.27
N LEU A 200 17.04 -6.53 28.46
CA LEU A 200 18.10 -5.66 27.92
C LEU A 200 18.93 -5.00 29.04
N ARG A 201 18.28 -4.46 30.06
CA ARG A 201 18.98 -3.78 31.16
C ARG A 201 19.88 -4.73 31.98
N VAL A 202 19.51 -5.99 32.08
CA VAL A 202 20.30 -7.00 32.84
C VAL A 202 21.21 -7.84 31.94
N GLY A 203 21.34 -7.50 30.66
CA GLY A 203 22.22 -8.22 29.75
C GLY A 203 21.73 -9.62 29.39
N MET A 204 20.40 -9.86 29.39
CA MET A 204 19.82 -11.13 28.93
C MET A 204 19.46 -11.06 27.43
N PRO A 205 19.59 -12.18 26.68
CA PRO A 205 19.11 -12.26 25.33
C PRO A 205 17.59 -12.14 25.29
N LEU A 206 17.05 -11.52 24.21
CA LEU A 206 15.60 -11.26 24.10
C LEU A 206 14.78 -12.54 23.90
N GLN A 207 15.30 -13.50 23.13
CA GLN A 207 14.67 -14.81 22.85
C GLN A 207 13.22 -14.68 22.36
N VAL A 208 13.05 -13.92 21.27
CA VAL A 208 11.77 -13.66 20.64
C VAL A 208 11.62 -14.61 19.46
N ASP A 209 10.59 -15.47 19.47
CA ASP A 209 10.44 -16.59 18.53
C ASP A 209 10.32 -16.16 17.05
N VAL A 210 9.73 -15.00 16.82
CA VAL A 210 9.58 -14.44 15.45
C VAL A 210 10.90 -13.97 14.84
N TYR A 211 12.00 -13.88 15.63
CA TYR A 211 13.31 -13.46 15.17
C TYR A 211 14.43 -14.20 15.89
N LEU A 212 14.80 -15.36 15.36
CA LEU A 212 15.74 -16.30 15.98
C LEU A 212 17.13 -15.70 16.30
N TRP A 213 17.55 -14.64 15.59
CA TRP A 213 18.75 -13.89 15.89
C TRP A 213 18.83 -13.46 17.37
N THR A 214 17.69 -13.19 18.01
CA THR A 214 17.57 -12.75 19.41
C THR A 214 17.91 -13.84 20.45
N TYR A 215 18.07 -15.09 20.02
CA TYR A 215 18.51 -16.20 20.87
C TYR A 215 20.03 -16.28 21.00
N GLU A 216 20.73 -15.93 19.92
CA GLU A 216 22.18 -16.05 19.81
C GLU A 216 22.91 -14.74 20.07
N ASN A 217 22.18 -13.63 20.06
CA ASN A 217 22.75 -12.29 20.15
C ASN A 217 22.13 -11.50 21.32
N TYR A 218 22.96 -10.65 21.91
CA TYR A 218 22.53 -9.73 22.96
C TYR A 218 22.13 -8.37 22.37
N GLY A 219 21.19 -7.70 23.05
CA GLY A 219 20.73 -6.39 22.64
C GLY A 219 19.54 -6.43 21.68
N LEU A 220 19.16 -5.26 21.17
CA LEU A 220 18.14 -5.12 20.15
C LEU A 220 18.69 -5.43 18.77
N PRO A 221 17.87 -5.96 17.85
CA PRO A 221 18.20 -5.99 16.43
C PRO A 221 18.59 -4.60 15.91
N LYS A 222 19.45 -4.56 14.91
CA LYS A 222 19.90 -3.28 14.31
C LYS A 222 18.81 -2.55 13.53
N LYS A 223 17.77 -3.27 13.11
CA LYS A 223 16.65 -2.74 12.32
C LYS A 223 15.34 -3.38 12.79
N PRO A 224 14.20 -2.69 12.59
CA PRO A 224 12.88 -3.30 12.75
C PRO A 224 12.72 -4.52 11.84
N ILE A 225 11.89 -5.47 12.25
CA ILE A 225 11.60 -6.71 11.50
C ILE A 225 10.25 -6.67 10.77
N ALA A 226 9.47 -5.63 11.01
CA ALA A 226 8.16 -5.38 10.40
C ALA A 226 7.72 -3.95 10.70
N ASN A 227 6.61 -3.53 10.09
CA ASN A 227 6.00 -2.23 10.33
C ASN A 227 4.92 -2.32 11.42
N PRO A 228 5.18 -1.77 12.61
CA PRO A 228 4.27 -1.90 13.75
C PRO A 228 3.09 -0.94 13.67
N GLY A 229 1.95 -1.35 14.25
CA GLY A 229 0.83 -0.47 14.52
C GLY A 229 1.07 0.43 15.74
N LEU A 230 0.14 1.39 15.94
CA LEU A 230 0.26 2.37 17.02
C LEU A 230 0.27 1.72 18.42
N GLU A 231 -0.50 0.66 18.63
CA GLU A 231 -0.57 -0.02 19.92
C GLU A 231 0.78 -0.63 20.33
N SER A 232 1.52 -1.21 19.39
CA SER A 232 2.86 -1.76 19.66
C SER A 232 3.89 -0.66 19.92
N ILE A 233 3.78 0.48 19.23
CA ILE A 233 4.62 1.66 19.47
C ILE A 233 4.35 2.22 20.88
N GLU A 234 3.09 2.41 21.25
CA GLU A 234 2.69 2.86 22.58
C GLU A 234 3.13 1.89 23.69
N ALA A 235 3.00 0.57 23.46
CA ALA A 235 3.45 -0.44 24.39
C ALA A 235 4.97 -0.42 24.59
N SER A 236 5.72 -0.17 23.53
CA SER A 236 7.19 -0.02 23.60
C SER A 236 7.62 1.19 24.41
N LEU A 237 6.89 2.33 24.25
CA LEU A 237 7.16 3.58 24.98
C LEU A 237 6.72 3.52 26.47
N ASN A 238 5.63 2.80 26.74
CA ASN A 238 5.01 2.75 28.06
C ASN A 238 4.95 1.30 28.55
N PRO A 239 6.13 0.67 28.79
CA PRO A 239 6.21 -0.71 29.26
C PRO A 239 5.58 -0.86 30.64
N LYS A 240 4.81 -1.93 30.85
CA LYS A 240 4.22 -2.23 32.15
C LYS A 240 5.22 -3.00 33.02
N GLU A 241 5.52 -2.48 34.17
CA GLU A 241 6.33 -3.19 35.17
C GLU A 241 5.62 -4.48 35.63
N SER A 242 6.39 -5.54 35.74
CA SER A 242 5.89 -6.84 36.18
C SER A 242 7.00 -7.68 36.82
N PRO A 243 6.66 -8.67 37.63
CA PRO A 243 7.66 -9.59 38.19
C PRO A 243 8.18 -10.62 37.19
N TYR A 244 7.63 -10.65 35.96
CA TYR A 244 7.92 -11.67 34.98
C TYR A 244 9.24 -11.42 34.24
N PHE A 245 9.89 -12.51 33.80
CA PHE A 245 11.08 -12.53 32.96
C PHE A 245 10.84 -13.31 31.66
N TYR A 246 9.78 -14.13 31.61
CA TYR A 246 9.48 -15.01 30.49
C TYR A 246 8.01 -14.87 30.10
N TYR A 247 7.73 -15.11 28.82
CA TYR A 247 6.39 -15.29 28.30
C TYR A 247 6.40 -16.31 27.16
N LEU A 248 5.25 -16.87 26.83
CA LEU A 248 5.01 -17.67 25.64
C LEU A 248 3.61 -17.39 25.12
N SER A 249 3.42 -17.48 23.82
CA SER A 249 2.11 -17.44 23.18
C SER A 249 1.65 -18.86 22.89
N THR A 250 0.42 -19.20 23.30
CA THR A 250 -0.17 -20.51 23.01
C THR A 250 -0.76 -20.52 21.59
N PRO A 251 -0.99 -21.70 20.98
CA PRO A 251 -1.63 -21.79 19.66
C PRO A 251 -3.01 -21.10 19.59
N GLU A 252 -3.70 -21.01 20.74
CA GLU A 252 -5.00 -20.33 20.86
C GLU A 252 -4.87 -18.81 21.01
N GLY A 253 -3.64 -18.27 20.94
CA GLY A 253 -3.37 -16.83 21.03
C GLY A 253 -3.35 -16.26 22.44
N LYS A 254 -3.30 -17.10 23.49
CA LYS A 254 -3.19 -16.66 24.88
C LYS A 254 -1.72 -16.52 25.26
N THR A 255 -1.37 -15.42 25.93
CA THR A 255 -0.02 -15.21 26.48
C THR A 255 0.08 -15.71 27.92
N ILE A 256 1.10 -16.51 28.21
CA ILE A 256 1.41 -17.02 29.56
C ILE A 256 2.70 -16.37 30.03
N PHE A 257 2.64 -15.67 31.15
CA PHE A 257 3.78 -14.98 31.75
C PHE A 257 4.36 -15.81 32.93
N SER A 258 5.68 -15.87 33.01
CA SER A 258 6.40 -16.65 34.04
C SER A 258 7.51 -15.83 34.67
N ARG A 259 7.76 -16.06 35.99
CA ARG A 259 8.80 -15.36 36.75
C ARG A 259 10.16 -16.03 36.61
N THR A 260 10.15 -17.37 36.58
CA THR A 260 11.37 -18.19 36.54
C THR A 260 11.42 -19.02 35.25
N LEU A 261 12.62 -19.52 34.94
CA LEU A 261 12.80 -20.42 33.79
C LEU A 261 12.06 -21.75 34.02
N ASP A 262 11.99 -22.25 35.24
CA ASP A 262 11.28 -23.49 35.58
C ASP A 262 9.77 -23.34 35.31
N GLU A 263 9.17 -22.23 35.77
CA GLU A 263 7.77 -21.90 35.45
C GLU A 263 7.54 -21.83 33.94
N HIS A 264 8.47 -21.21 33.23
CA HIS A 264 8.38 -21.10 31.75
C HIS A 264 8.48 -22.46 31.07
N ASN A 265 9.43 -23.31 31.46
CA ASN A 265 9.59 -24.68 30.94
C ASN A 265 8.35 -25.54 31.22
N PHE A 266 7.78 -25.43 32.42
CA PHE A 266 6.52 -26.08 32.74
C PHE A 266 5.37 -25.59 31.87
N ALA A 267 5.24 -24.29 31.64
CA ALA A 267 4.23 -23.72 30.74
C ALA A 267 4.43 -24.20 29.31
N ARG A 268 5.67 -24.23 28.78
CA ARG A 268 5.98 -24.78 27.44
C ARG A 268 5.53 -26.24 27.30
N ALA A 269 5.90 -27.10 28.30
CA ALA A 269 5.50 -28.51 28.28
C ALA A 269 3.97 -28.71 28.33
N LYS A 270 3.26 -27.78 28.98
CA LYS A 270 1.80 -27.84 29.11
C LYS A 270 1.05 -27.35 27.90
N TYR A 271 1.49 -26.25 27.26
CA TYR A 271 0.72 -25.49 26.26
C TYR A 271 1.28 -25.60 24.83
N LEU A 272 2.52 -26.06 24.63
CA LEU A 272 3.16 -26.18 23.33
C LEU A 272 3.40 -27.65 22.96
N LYS A 273 2.40 -28.50 23.18
CA LYS A 273 2.45 -29.93 22.79
C LYS A 273 2.13 -30.11 21.32
#